data_59088ae504d0ec8a81f4a962e7994573
#
_entry.id   59088ae504d0ec8a81f4a962e7994573
#
_cell.length_a   1.000
_cell.length_b   1.000
_cell.length_c   1.000
_cell.angle_alpha   90.00
_cell.angle_beta   90.00
_cell.angle_gamma   90.00
#
_symmetry.space_group_name_H-M   'P 1'
#
loop_
_entity.id
_entity.type
_entity.pdbx_description
1 polymer ?
#
loop_
_entity_poly.entity_id
_entity_poly.type
_entity_poly.pdbx_seq_one_letter_code
_entity_poly.pdbx_strand_id
1 'polypeptide(L)'
;MIKKCPVCSGNNFKKIFSTDKIPEYALNYQNNFYDALNYKTVKINFVECNDCGFLFNKINNQLSYKTQYDANRSFSKKFDQYLNNVISFLETNIFKKNTVNNILEIGFGDGIFLKKLSELKKYNFKKILGFDPSTNLSKKNKIKKIRLFKKYYTRKDIVKPDLVILRHTLEHISDVRNFIKLLLHEKPKFLFIEVPCKSFVYKGNIHYYSNEHCSYFDYYSLQFLLKDLGYKTVNIKKVFNGENLIAIFTKSEEKINLLKNPKSPIPKYNLSDIQNKIFKNFNFKYDFLWGAAGKGVTLLNVLNINYKKVPYIIDVNKNIQGKFICLAGTEIISPNSLSKYVHKKSKIFVMNKVYRNEIKNILSRLKLKNKVFVLFSN
;
A
#
# COMPACT_ATOMS: atom_id res chain seq x y z
N MET A 1 -0.50 -23.51 -4.18
CA MET A 1 0.63 -22.73 -4.74
C MET A 1 0.34 -22.37 -6.19
N ILE A 2 0.60 -21.12 -6.57
CA ILE A 2 0.45 -20.62 -7.94
C ILE A 2 1.50 -21.28 -8.83
N LYS A 3 1.06 -21.96 -9.90
CA LYS A 3 1.94 -22.71 -10.84
C LYS A 3 2.34 -21.89 -12.07
N LYS A 4 1.53 -20.89 -12.45
CA LYS A 4 1.75 -20.02 -13.62
C LYS A 4 1.75 -18.55 -13.19
N CYS A 5 2.55 -17.73 -13.83
CA CYS A 5 2.60 -16.29 -13.57
C CYS A 5 1.22 -15.65 -13.82
N PRO A 6 0.66 -14.90 -12.85
CA PRO A 6 -0.64 -14.25 -13.01
C PRO A 6 -0.69 -13.17 -14.11
N VAL A 7 0.47 -12.73 -14.60
CA VAL A 7 0.58 -11.72 -15.66
C VAL A 7 0.79 -12.35 -17.04
N CYS A 8 1.81 -13.20 -17.21
CA CYS A 8 2.20 -13.71 -18.53
C CYS A 8 1.94 -15.20 -18.74
N SER A 9 1.47 -15.92 -17.71
CA SER A 9 1.26 -17.38 -17.70
C SER A 9 2.55 -18.21 -17.81
N GLY A 10 3.74 -17.62 -17.79
CA GLY A 10 5.02 -18.33 -17.71
C GLY A 10 5.15 -19.14 -16.41
N ASN A 11 6.04 -20.11 -16.38
CA ASN A 11 6.22 -21.03 -15.24
C ASN A 11 7.64 -21.05 -14.66
N ASN A 12 8.52 -20.20 -15.18
CA ASN A 12 9.90 -20.08 -14.73
C ASN A 12 10.06 -18.93 -13.75
N PHE A 13 10.40 -19.26 -12.48
CA PHE A 13 10.41 -18.29 -11.38
C PHE A 13 11.73 -18.34 -10.62
N LYS A 14 12.22 -17.16 -10.24
CA LYS A 14 13.32 -17.00 -9.31
C LYS A 14 12.83 -16.62 -7.92
N LYS A 15 13.28 -17.34 -6.89
CA LYS A 15 12.95 -17.04 -5.49
C LYS A 15 13.58 -15.73 -5.07
N ILE A 16 12.80 -14.84 -4.43
CA ILE A 16 13.22 -13.54 -3.95
C ILE A 16 13.26 -13.50 -2.42
N PHE A 17 12.13 -13.84 -1.77
CA PHE A 17 12.00 -13.76 -0.33
C PHE A 17 10.98 -14.76 0.18
N SER A 18 11.25 -15.40 1.33
CA SER A 18 10.26 -16.26 2.00
C SER A 18 10.43 -16.24 3.50
N THR A 19 9.31 -16.35 4.21
CA THR A 19 9.25 -16.51 5.66
C THR A 19 7.94 -17.21 6.04
N ASP A 20 7.92 -17.87 7.18
CA ASP A 20 6.74 -18.50 7.80
C ASP A 20 6.25 -17.76 9.06
N LYS A 21 6.85 -16.61 9.37
CA LYS A 21 6.62 -15.81 10.59
C LYS A 21 5.96 -14.47 10.27
N ILE A 22 4.89 -14.48 9.47
CA ILE A 22 4.13 -13.29 9.12
C ILE A 22 2.71 -13.43 9.68
N PRO A 23 2.12 -12.37 10.27
CA PRO A 23 0.73 -12.38 10.66
C PRO A 23 -0.18 -12.53 9.43
N GLU A 24 -1.31 -13.20 9.56
CA GLU A 24 -2.30 -13.34 8.48
C GLU A 24 -2.71 -11.98 7.93
N TYR A 25 -2.91 -11.00 8.82
CA TYR A 25 -3.18 -9.60 8.47
C TYR A 25 -2.23 -8.66 9.24
N ALA A 26 -1.46 -7.86 8.53
CA ALA A 26 -0.59 -6.85 9.14
C ALA A 26 -1.36 -5.64 9.69
N LEU A 27 -2.57 -5.37 9.18
CA LEU A 27 -3.40 -4.24 9.62
C LEU A 27 -4.58 -4.68 10.52
N ASN A 28 -4.45 -5.83 11.17
CA ASN A 28 -5.38 -6.31 12.19
C ASN A 28 -4.68 -6.29 13.56
N TYR A 29 -5.02 -5.31 14.39
CA TYR A 29 -4.40 -5.10 15.70
C TYR A 29 -5.25 -5.73 16.80
N GLN A 30 -4.62 -6.28 17.84
CA GLN A 30 -5.30 -6.94 18.93
C GLN A 30 -5.48 -6.00 20.14
N ASN A 31 -6.63 -6.07 20.79
CA ASN A 31 -6.89 -5.30 22.01
C ASN A 31 -6.22 -5.93 23.24
N ASN A 32 -5.85 -7.20 23.15
CA ASN A 32 -5.27 -7.98 24.21
C ASN A 32 -3.85 -8.43 23.81
N PHE A 33 -2.92 -8.34 24.75
CA PHE A 33 -1.52 -8.71 24.56
C PHE A 33 -1.34 -10.20 24.22
N TYR A 34 -2.05 -11.08 24.94
CA TYR A 34 -1.96 -12.53 24.70
C TYR A 34 -2.53 -12.92 23.35
N ASP A 35 -3.62 -12.29 22.92
CA ASP A 35 -4.20 -12.50 21.59
C ASP A 35 -3.23 -12.05 20.50
N ALA A 36 -2.49 -10.97 20.74
CA ALA A 36 -1.47 -10.52 19.80
C ALA A 36 -0.33 -11.54 19.66
N LEU A 37 0.17 -12.09 20.77
CA LEU A 37 1.26 -13.09 20.73
C LEU A 37 0.84 -14.40 20.06
N ASN A 38 -0.41 -14.81 20.24
CA ASN A 38 -0.96 -16.04 19.70
C ASN A 38 -1.68 -15.86 18.36
N TYR A 39 -1.46 -14.71 17.70
CA TYR A 39 -2.11 -14.43 16.44
C TYR A 39 -1.68 -15.43 15.35
N LYS A 40 -2.58 -15.69 14.40
CA LYS A 40 -2.36 -16.64 13.32
C LYS A 40 -1.18 -16.25 12.43
N THR A 41 -0.24 -17.16 12.26
CA THR A 41 0.89 -17.04 11.34
C THR A 41 0.56 -17.64 9.98
N VAL A 42 1.17 -17.08 8.93
CA VAL A 42 1.11 -17.63 7.58
C VAL A 42 2.49 -17.61 6.91
N LYS A 43 2.64 -18.47 5.92
CA LYS A 43 3.84 -18.51 5.08
C LYS A 43 3.67 -17.62 3.86
N ILE A 44 4.73 -16.90 3.49
CA ILE A 44 4.84 -16.20 2.21
C ILE A 44 6.05 -16.70 1.43
N ASN A 45 5.96 -16.66 0.10
CA ASN A 45 7.05 -17.04 -0.79
C ASN A 45 6.99 -16.17 -2.05
N PHE A 46 7.70 -15.05 -2.04
CA PHE A 46 7.79 -14.14 -3.17
C PHE A 46 8.78 -14.65 -4.20
N VAL A 47 8.32 -14.70 -5.45
CA VAL A 47 9.09 -15.10 -6.62
C VAL A 47 8.96 -14.04 -7.72
N GLU A 48 10.00 -13.85 -8.52
CA GLU A 48 9.94 -13.06 -9.75
C GLU A 48 9.82 -13.99 -10.97
N CYS A 49 8.92 -13.66 -11.88
CA CYS A 49 8.79 -14.34 -13.16
C CYS A 49 9.95 -13.95 -14.08
N ASN A 50 10.69 -14.93 -14.60
CA ASN A 50 11.82 -14.67 -15.49
C ASN A 50 11.40 -14.08 -16.85
N ASP A 51 10.15 -14.33 -17.28
CA ASP A 51 9.65 -13.90 -18.60
C ASP A 51 9.20 -12.43 -18.58
N CYS A 52 8.39 -12.02 -17.57
CA CYS A 52 7.81 -10.67 -17.52
C CYS A 52 8.28 -9.82 -16.33
N GLY A 53 9.15 -10.33 -15.46
CA GLY A 53 9.66 -9.61 -14.29
C GLY A 53 8.62 -9.34 -13.20
N PHE A 54 7.44 -9.94 -13.26
CA PHE A 54 6.40 -9.74 -12.25
C PHE A 54 6.78 -10.39 -10.92
N LEU A 55 6.77 -9.62 -9.85
CA LEU A 55 7.06 -10.09 -8.49
C LEU A 55 5.74 -10.42 -7.77
N PHE A 56 5.58 -11.65 -7.32
CA PHE A 56 4.34 -12.08 -6.65
C PHE A 56 4.57 -13.15 -5.59
N ASN A 57 3.65 -13.24 -4.63
CA ASN A 57 3.61 -14.31 -3.64
C ASN A 57 3.08 -15.60 -4.30
N LYS A 58 3.93 -16.62 -4.36
CA LYS A 58 3.56 -17.93 -4.95
C LYS A 58 2.57 -18.71 -4.07
N ILE A 59 2.46 -18.35 -2.79
CA ILE A 59 1.47 -18.91 -1.87
C ILE A 59 0.23 -18.05 -1.93
N ASN A 60 -0.88 -18.63 -2.42
CA ASN A 60 -2.17 -17.93 -2.44
C ASN A 60 -2.88 -18.14 -1.09
N ASN A 61 -2.63 -17.26 -0.15
CA ASN A 61 -3.39 -17.17 1.08
C ASN A 61 -4.65 -16.34 0.76
N GLN A 62 -5.79 -16.98 0.59
CA GLN A 62 -7.04 -16.27 0.33
C GLN A 62 -7.42 -15.43 1.56
N LEU A 63 -7.33 -14.11 1.42
CA LEU A 63 -7.72 -13.17 2.46
C LEU A 63 -9.14 -12.65 2.25
N SER A 64 -9.88 -12.50 3.34
CA SER A 64 -11.19 -11.86 3.34
C SER A 64 -11.08 -10.46 3.93
N TYR A 65 -11.34 -9.45 3.13
CA TYR A 65 -11.32 -8.04 3.58
C TYR A 65 -12.65 -7.58 4.21
N LYS A 66 -13.51 -8.51 4.62
CA LYS A 66 -14.77 -8.21 5.32
C LYS A 66 -14.60 -7.92 6.82
N THR A 67 -13.44 -8.24 7.38
CA THR A 67 -13.07 -8.05 8.79
C THR A 67 -12.39 -6.71 9.04
N GLN A 68 -12.07 -6.40 10.31
CA GLN A 68 -11.39 -5.16 10.71
C GLN A 68 -10.03 -5.03 10.00
N TYR A 69 -9.96 -4.10 9.05
CA TYR A 69 -8.76 -3.75 8.30
C TYR A 69 -8.63 -2.24 8.30
N ASP A 70 -7.66 -1.70 9.05
CA ASP A 70 -7.49 -0.25 9.19
C ASP A 70 -6.27 0.24 8.38
N ALA A 71 -6.52 0.61 7.13
CA ALA A 71 -5.54 1.25 6.25
C ALA A 71 -5.62 2.78 6.28
N ASN A 72 -6.32 3.38 7.26
CA ASN A 72 -6.60 4.81 7.27
C ASN A 72 -5.33 5.65 7.46
N ARG A 73 -5.04 6.53 6.50
CA ARG A 73 -3.93 7.48 6.49
C ARG A 73 -4.38 8.95 6.59
N SER A 74 -5.69 9.20 6.78
CA SER A 74 -6.29 10.55 6.78
C SER A 74 -5.77 11.47 7.90
N PHE A 75 -5.12 10.90 8.92
CA PHE A 75 -4.52 11.65 10.03
C PHE A 75 -3.26 12.44 9.63
N SER A 76 -2.69 12.22 8.44
CA SER A 76 -1.46 12.88 7.98
C SER A 76 -1.75 13.99 6.97
N LYS A 77 -1.32 15.22 7.28
CA LYS A 77 -1.33 16.35 6.34
C LYS A 77 -0.45 16.08 5.11
N LYS A 78 0.66 15.36 5.29
CA LYS A 78 1.57 15.01 4.20
C LYS A 78 0.91 14.03 3.22
N PHE A 79 0.11 13.10 3.73
CA PHE A 79 -0.66 12.21 2.88
C PHE A 79 -1.77 12.95 2.13
N ASP A 80 -2.43 13.92 2.78
CA ASP A 80 -3.42 14.78 2.12
C ASP A 80 -2.83 15.58 0.95
N GLN A 81 -1.64 16.18 1.13
CA GLN A 81 -0.89 16.82 0.04
C GLN A 81 -0.56 15.84 -1.10
N TYR A 82 -0.22 14.60 -0.75
CA TYR A 82 0.04 13.56 -1.74
C TYR A 82 -1.21 13.25 -2.58
N LEU A 83 -2.39 13.14 -1.97
CA LEU A 83 -3.65 12.94 -2.69
C LEU A 83 -3.92 14.07 -3.68
N ASN A 84 -3.67 15.34 -3.28
CA ASN A 84 -3.80 16.48 -4.17
C ASN A 84 -2.85 16.40 -5.38
N ASN A 85 -1.61 15.92 -5.19
CA ASN A 85 -0.67 15.71 -6.28
C ASN A 85 -1.14 14.60 -7.25
N VAL A 86 -1.75 13.52 -6.74
CA VAL A 86 -2.36 12.47 -7.57
C VAL A 86 -3.54 13.02 -8.37
N ILE A 87 -4.38 13.84 -7.77
CA ILE A 87 -5.48 14.53 -8.45
C ILE A 87 -4.93 15.43 -9.57
N SER A 88 -3.93 16.26 -9.30
CA SER A 88 -3.28 17.11 -10.32
C SER A 88 -2.71 16.28 -11.48
N PHE A 89 -2.21 15.09 -11.22
CA PHE A 89 -1.76 14.18 -12.27
C PHE A 89 -2.91 13.68 -13.13
N LEU A 90 -4.06 13.34 -12.55
CA LEU A 90 -5.27 12.99 -13.29
C LEU A 90 -5.81 14.18 -14.09
N GLU A 91 -5.82 15.38 -13.51
CA GLU A 91 -6.24 16.59 -14.21
C GLU A 91 -5.40 16.86 -15.46
N THR A 92 -4.08 16.81 -15.32
CA THR A 92 -3.16 17.13 -16.44
C THR A 92 -3.25 16.10 -17.56
N ASN A 93 -3.44 14.83 -17.23
CA ASN A 93 -3.36 13.75 -18.22
C ASN A 93 -4.72 13.31 -18.76
N ILE A 94 -5.81 13.54 -18.01
CA ILE A 94 -7.16 13.09 -18.38
C ILE A 94 -8.14 14.26 -18.44
N PHE A 95 -8.45 14.91 -17.31
CA PHE A 95 -9.63 15.76 -17.17
C PHE A 95 -9.56 17.05 -18.01
N LYS A 96 -8.37 17.65 -18.19
CA LYS A 96 -8.21 18.84 -19.04
C LYS A 96 -8.37 18.57 -20.52
N LYS A 97 -8.20 17.31 -20.94
CA LYS A 97 -8.17 16.90 -22.35
C LYS A 97 -9.38 16.08 -22.78
N ASN A 98 -10.15 15.59 -21.81
CA ASN A 98 -11.22 14.64 -22.05
C ASN A 98 -12.41 14.88 -21.13
N THR A 99 -13.61 14.68 -21.65
CA THR A 99 -14.83 14.61 -20.84
C THR A 99 -14.89 13.26 -20.11
N VAL A 100 -14.97 13.32 -18.80
CA VAL A 100 -15.18 12.17 -17.92
C VAL A 100 -16.46 12.40 -17.12
N ASN A 101 -17.47 11.57 -17.34
CA ASN A 101 -18.76 11.67 -16.64
C ASN A 101 -18.86 10.71 -15.46
N ASN A 102 -18.41 9.46 -15.67
CA ASN A 102 -18.59 8.38 -14.72
C ASN A 102 -17.24 7.87 -14.23
N ILE A 103 -17.02 7.92 -12.91
CA ILE A 103 -15.80 7.44 -12.25
C ILE A 103 -16.16 6.24 -11.38
N LEU A 104 -15.33 5.19 -11.45
CA LEU A 104 -15.42 4.00 -10.60
C LEU A 104 -14.10 3.79 -9.88
N GLU A 105 -14.09 3.80 -8.54
CA GLU A 105 -12.93 3.38 -7.73
C GLU A 105 -13.22 2.04 -7.07
N ILE A 106 -12.30 1.10 -7.20
CA ILE A 106 -12.31 -0.16 -6.47
C ILE A 106 -11.26 -0.11 -5.37
N GLY A 107 -11.66 -0.45 -4.13
CA GLY A 107 -10.81 -0.29 -2.95
C GLY A 107 -10.71 1.17 -2.51
N PHE A 108 -11.84 1.87 -2.36
CA PHE A 108 -11.86 3.30 -2.03
C PHE A 108 -11.48 3.63 -0.57
N GLY A 109 -11.37 2.62 0.31
CA GLY A 109 -10.96 2.79 1.72
C GLY A 109 -11.93 3.68 2.51
N ASP A 110 -11.45 4.83 2.98
CA ASP A 110 -12.23 5.84 3.72
C ASP A 110 -13.04 6.81 2.83
N GLY A 111 -12.89 6.73 1.50
CA GLY A 111 -13.59 7.55 0.53
C GLY A 111 -13.07 8.99 0.38
N ILE A 112 -12.00 9.37 1.07
CA ILE A 112 -11.45 10.74 1.02
C ILE A 112 -11.02 11.12 -0.39
N PHE A 113 -10.43 10.20 -1.15
CA PHE A 113 -10.00 10.49 -2.51
C PHE A 113 -11.18 10.79 -3.43
N LEU A 114 -12.25 9.98 -3.38
CA LEU A 114 -13.48 10.23 -4.15
C LEU A 114 -14.16 11.54 -3.73
N LYS A 115 -14.13 11.87 -2.42
CA LYS A 115 -14.62 13.16 -1.92
C LYS A 115 -13.85 14.31 -2.58
N LYS A 116 -12.51 14.29 -2.54
CA LYS A 116 -11.67 15.32 -3.17
C LYS A 116 -11.95 15.46 -4.68
N LEU A 117 -12.13 14.34 -5.40
CA LEU A 117 -12.53 14.37 -6.81
C LEU A 117 -13.89 15.06 -7.00
N SER A 118 -14.86 14.78 -6.16
CA SER A 118 -16.21 15.39 -6.25
C SER A 118 -16.22 16.90 -5.98
N GLU A 119 -15.21 17.42 -5.28
CA GLU A 119 -15.04 18.83 -4.96
C GLU A 119 -14.41 19.65 -6.10
N LEU A 120 -13.95 18.99 -7.17
CA LEU A 120 -13.41 19.65 -8.38
C LEU A 120 -14.54 20.24 -9.23
N LYS A 121 -15.11 21.39 -8.79
CA LYS A 121 -16.28 22.03 -9.41
C LYS A 121 -16.14 22.34 -10.91
N LYS A 122 -14.90 22.49 -11.39
CA LYS A 122 -14.60 22.76 -12.82
C LYS A 122 -14.87 21.56 -13.75
N TYR A 123 -15.06 20.35 -13.19
CA TYR A 123 -15.41 19.14 -13.95
C TYR A 123 -16.81 18.68 -13.58
N ASN A 124 -17.62 18.36 -14.60
CA ASN A 124 -18.99 17.93 -14.40
C ASN A 124 -19.10 16.41 -14.32
N PHE A 125 -18.54 15.79 -13.26
CA PHE A 125 -18.74 14.37 -13.00
C PHE A 125 -20.21 14.09 -12.69
N LYS A 126 -20.86 13.19 -13.46
CA LYS A 126 -22.25 12.79 -13.27
C LYS A 126 -22.42 11.75 -12.18
N LYS A 127 -21.52 10.75 -12.15
CA LYS A 127 -21.53 9.65 -11.18
C LYS A 127 -20.12 9.36 -10.68
N ILE A 128 -19.96 9.25 -9.39
CA ILE A 128 -18.73 8.78 -8.72
C ILE A 128 -19.11 7.59 -7.85
N LEU A 129 -18.60 6.42 -8.19
CA LEU A 129 -18.96 5.16 -7.55
C LEU A 129 -17.72 4.54 -6.91
N GLY A 130 -17.89 3.99 -5.72
CA GLY A 130 -16.82 3.27 -5.01
C GLY A 130 -17.30 1.91 -4.52
N PHE A 131 -16.47 0.87 -4.68
CA PHE A 131 -16.70 -0.47 -4.13
C PHE A 131 -15.51 -0.86 -3.23
N ASP A 132 -15.81 -1.22 -1.99
CA ASP A 132 -14.80 -1.67 -1.03
C ASP A 132 -15.46 -2.58 0.03
N PRO A 133 -15.02 -3.85 0.18
CA PRO A 133 -15.60 -4.76 1.15
C PRO A 133 -15.20 -4.46 2.60
N SER A 134 -14.07 -3.77 2.82
CA SER A 134 -13.48 -3.55 4.16
C SER A 134 -13.96 -2.27 4.84
N THR A 135 -14.54 -1.34 4.09
CA THR A 135 -14.84 0.00 4.57
C THR A 135 -15.85 0.03 5.73
N ASN A 136 -15.62 0.94 6.67
CA ASN A 136 -16.59 1.34 7.69
C ASN A 136 -17.22 2.68 7.27
N LEU A 137 -18.25 2.59 6.42
CA LEU A 137 -19.01 3.76 5.99
C LEU A 137 -19.74 4.39 7.18
N SER A 138 -19.26 5.54 7.66
CA SER A 138 -20.06 6.35 8.57
C SER A 138 -21.21 7.01 7.79
N LYS A 139 -22.40 7.09 8.40
CA LYS A 139 -23.60 7.74 7.79
C LYS A 139 -23.38 9.22 7.39
N LYS A 140 -22.27 9.84 7.81
CA LYS A 140 -21.96 11.27 7.60
C LYS A 140 -21.45 11.63 6.19
N ASN A 141 -21.11 10.67 5.33
CA ASN A 141 -20.49 10.95 4.02
C ASN A 141 -21.48 10.86 2.84
N LYS A 142 -22.72 11.35 3.00
CA LYS A 142 -23.66 11.46 1.87
C LYS A 142 -23.35 12.70 1.03
N ILE A 143 -22.55 12.53 -0.03
CA ILE A 143 -22.37 13.55 -1.07
C ILE A 143 -23.25 13.16 -2.25
N LYS A 144 -24.10 14.06 -2.73
CA LYS A 144 -25.17 13.79 -3.74
C LYS A 144 -24.68 13.04 -5.00
N LYS A 145 -23.40 13.24 -5.40
CA LYS A 145 -22.81 12.62 -6.60
C LYS A 145 -22.02 11.33 -6.30
N ILE A 146 -21.79 10.97 -5.02
CA ILE A 146 -20.99 9.80 -4.63
C ILE A 146 -21.90 8.70 -4.11
N ARG A 147 -21.72 7.50 -4.64
CA ARG A 147 -22.34 6.27 -4.12
C ARG A 147 -21.26 5.28 -3.74
N LEU A 148 -21.23 4.88 -2.49
CA LEU A 148 -20.23 3.96 -1.93
C LEU A 148 -20.93 2.65 -1.53
N PHE A 149 -20.33 1.53 -1.93
CA PHE A 149 -20.85 0.20 -1.70
C PHE A 149 -19.88 -0.63 -0.87
N LYS A 150 -20.32 -1.12 0.31
CA LYS A 150 -19.55 -2.04 1.15
C LYS A 150 -19.68 -3.47 0.62
N LYS A 151 -19.08 -3.76 -0.53
CA LYS A 151 -19.06 -5.09 -1.15
C LYS A 151 -17.95 -5.20 -2.19
N TYR A 152 -17.63 -6.42 -2.60
CA TYR A 152 -16.80 -6.64 -3.78
C TYR A 152 -17.55 -6.20 -5.05
N TYR A 153 -16.80 -5.63 -6.00
CA TYR A 153 -17.29 -5.37 -7.35
C TYR A 153 -17.40 -6.68 -8.15
N THR A 154 -18.48 -6.85 -8.87
CA THR A 154 -18.78 -8.06 -9.65
C THR A 154 -19.33 -7.70 -11.03
N ARG A 155 -19.41 -8.67 -11.95
CA ARG A 155 -20.04 -8.47 -13.28
C ARG A 155 -21.50 -8.06 -13.23
N LYS A 156 -22.21 -8.27 -12.11
CA LYS A 156 -23.59 -7.83 -11.91
C LYS A 156 -23.70 -6.32 -11.66
N ASP A 157 -22.58 -5.66 -11.33
CA ASP A 157 -22.53 -4.24 -11.03
C ASP A 157 -22.24 -3.45 -12.32
N ILE A 158 -23.25 -3.23 -13.13
CA ILE A 158 -23.15 -2.49 -14.41
C ILE A 158 -23.01 -1.00 -14.11
N VAL A 159 -21.86 -0.40 -14.40
CA VAL A 159 -21.51 0.99 -14.06
C VAL A 159 -21.24 1.86 -15.27
N LYS A 160 -20.72 1.30 -16.37
CA LYS A 160 -20.27 2.00 -17.59
C LYS A 160 -19.34 3.19 -17.23
N PRO A 161 -18.19 2.97 -16.60
CA PRO A 161 -17.29 4.05 -16.21
C PRO A 161 -16.51 4.58 -17.41
N ASP A 162 -16.23 5.90 -17.43
CA ASP A 162 -15.25 6.47 -18.34
C ASP A 162 -13.82 6.28 -17.78
N LEU A 163 -13.70 6.35 -16.45
CA LEU A 163 -12.44 6.18 -15.72
C LEU A 163 -12.62 5.15 -14.60
N VAL A 164 -11.80 4.11 -14.62
CA VAL A 164 -11.61 3.17 -13.49
C VAL A 164 -10.36 3.56 -12.72
N ILE A 165 -10.46 3.58 -11.39
CA ILE A 165 -9.39 3.93 -10.46
C ILE A 165 -9.10 2.74 -9.55
N LEU A 166 -7.84 2.34 -9.48
CA LEU A 166 -7.29 1.36 -8.55
C LEU A 166 -6.17 2.00 -7.76
N ARG A 167 -6.40 2.29 -6.48
CA ARG A 167 -5.39 2.86 -5.61
C ARG A 167 -5.13 1.94 -4.44
N HIS A 168 -3.90 1.42 -4.36
CA HIS A 168 -3.52 0.45 -3.33
C HIS A 168 -4.52 -0.72 -3.22
N THR A 169 -4.90 -1.28 -4.37
CA THR A 169 -5.88 -2.36 -4.50
C THR A 169 -5.31 -3.54 -5.28
N LEU A 170 -4.64 -3.25 -6.41
CA LEU A 170 -4.19 -4.29 -7.33
C LEU A 170 -3.13 -5.21 -6.71
N GLU A 171 -2.30 -4.69 -5.80
CA GLU A 171 -1.32 -5.47 -5.03
C GLU A 171 -1.95 -6.51 -4.09
N HIS A 172 -3.22 -6.36 -3.75
CA HIS A 172 -3.97 -7.29 -2.92
C HIS A 172 -4.67 -8.40 -3.71
N ILE A 173 -4.58 -8.36 -5.03
CA ILE A 173 -5.26 -9.30 -5.93
C ILE A 173 -4.27 -10.36 -6.42
N SER A 174 -4.53 -11.62 -6.08
CA SER A 174 -3.68 -12.74 -6.52
C SER A 174 -3.88 -13.09 -8.00
N ASP A 175 -5.11 -13.04 -8.51
CA ASP A 175 -5.45 -13.26 -9.92
C ASP A 175 -5.65 -11.91 -10.63
N VAL A 176 -4.55 -11.20 -10.79
CA VAL A 176 -4.54 -9.83 -11.35
C VAL A 176 -5.11 -9.76 -12.77
N ARG A 177 -4.85 -10.76 -13.61
CA ARG A 177 -5.31 -10.76 -15.01
C ARG A 177 -6.83 -10.86 -15.12
N ASN A 178 -7.45 -11.78 -14.40
CA ASN A 178 -8.90 -11.93 -14.41
C ASN A 178 -9.61 -10.77 -13.72
N PHE A 179 -9.00 -10.21 -12.67
CA PHE A 179 -9.52 -9.01 -12.04
C PHE A 179 -9.51 -7.80 -12.99
N ILE A 180 -8.41 -7.55 -13.69
CA ILE A 180 -8.38 -6.47 -14.70
C ILE A 180 -9.38 -6.75 -15.84
N LYS A 181 -9.49 -7.99 -16.35
CA LYS A 181 -10.52 -8.35 -17.34
C LYS A 181 -11.95 -8.04 -16.85
N LEU A 182 -12.24 -8.28 -15.57
CA LEU A 182 -13.53 -7.92 -14.97
C LEU A 182 -13.78 -6.43 -15.08
N LEU A 183 -12.82 -5.59 -14.73
CA LEU A 183 -12.96 -4.12 -14.77
C LEU A 183 -13.05 -3.58 -16.20
N LEU A 184 -12.33 -4.18 -17.13
CA LEU A 184 -12.30 -3.78 -18.53
C LEU A 184 -13.50 -4.32 -19.35
N HIS A 185 -14.36 -5.15 -18.76
CA HIS A 185 -15.55 -5.69 -19.43
C HIS A 185 -16.46 -4.57 -19.98
N GLU A 186 -16.63 -3.48 -19.26
CA GLU A 186 -17.43 -2.33 -19.66
C GLU A 186 -16.64 -1.32 -20.54
N LYS A 187 -15.43 -1.68 -20.98
CA LYS A 187 -14.58 -0.91 -21.91
C LYS A 187 -14.34 0.53 -21.46
N PRO A 188 -13.92 0.80 -20.21
CA PRO A 188 -13.62 2.17 -19.76
C PRO A 188 -12.61 2.84 -20.70
N LYS A 189 -12.76 4.15 -20.90
CA LYS A 189 -11.81 4.92 -21.71
C LYS A 189 -10.44 4.99 -21.06
N PHE A 190 -10.41 5.13 -19.72
CA PHE A 190 -9.19 5.26 -18.95
C PHE A 190 -9.16 4.31 -17.78
N LEU A 191 -7.95 3.84 -17.45
CA LEU A 191 -7.64 3.11 -16.23
C LEU A 191 -6.48 3.82 -15.52
N PHE A 192 -6.69 4.22 -14.27
CA PHE A 192 -5.66 4.75 -13.39
C PHE A 192 -5.28 3.70 -12.35
N ILE A 193 -3.99 3.41 -12.22
CA ILE A 193 -3.44 2.45 -11.25
C ILE A 193 -2.40 3.16 -10.39
N GLU A 194 -2.52 2.99 -9.06
CA GLU A 194 -1.52 3.34 -8.07
C GLU A 194 -1.19 2.10 -7.26
N VAL A 195 0.08 1.68 -7.28
CA VAL A 195 0.59 0.46 -6.59
C VAL A 195 1.97 0.70 -5.98
N PRO A 196 2.37 -0.08 -4.95
CA PRO A 196 3.74 -0.09 -4.47
C PRO A 196 4.72 -0.49 -5.59
N CYS A 197 5.83 0.24 -5.68
CA CYS A 197 6.81 0.07 -6.76
C CYS A 197 7.80 -1.05 -6.45
N LYS A 198 7.88 -2.08 -7.31
CA LYS A 198 8.82 -3.20 -7.18
C LYS A 198 10.27 -2.73 -6.96
N SER A 199 10.73 -1.74 -7.75
CA SER A 199 12.10 -1.24 -7.63
C SER A 199 12.39 -0.58 -6.28
N PHE A 200 11.37 -0.09 -5.57
CA PHE A 200 11.52 0.41 -4.21
C PHE A 200 11.66 -0.75 -3.21
N VAL A 201 10.86 -1.81 -3.36
CA VAL A 201 10.97 -3.02 -2.53
C VAL A 201 12.35 -3.64 -2.65
N TYR A 202 12.90 -3.70 -3.87
CA TYR A 202 14.22 -4.28 -4.16
C TYR A 202 15.41 -3.53 -3.55
N LYS A 203 15.24 -2.32 -3.05
CA LYS A 203 16.28 -1.57 -2.32
C LYS A 203 16.51 -2.02 -0.87
N GLY A 204 16.08 -3.21 -0.50
CA GLY A 204 16.21 -3.73 0.87
C GLY A 204 15.03 -3.38 1.78
N ASN A 205 13.93 -2.90 1.21
CA ASN A 205 12.73 -2.55 1.96
C ASN A 205 11.89 -3.79 2.30
N ILE A 206 12.47 -4.72 3.07
CA ILE A 206 11.84 -6.02 3.44
C ILE A 206 10.50 -5.89 4.16
N HIS A 207 10.25 -4.75 4.78
CA HIS A 207 9.01 -4.41 5.46
C HIS A 207 7.79 -4.24 4.52
N TYR A 208 7.99 -4.42 3.20
CA TYR A 208 6.90 -4.51 2.24
C TYR A 208 6.38 -5.94 2.05
N TYR A 209 7.16 -6.98 2.35
CA TYR A 209 6.74 -8.37 2.14
C TYR A 209 5.73 -8.83 3.20
N SER A 210 4.51 -8.35 3.10
CA SER A 210 3.37 -8.79 3.91
C SER A 210 2.52 -9.83 3.18
N ASN A 211 1.62 -10.48 3.92
CA ASN A 211 0.71 -11.45 3.33
C ASN A 211 -0.39 -10.79 2.49
N GLU A 212 -0.80 -9.58 2.86
CA GLU A 212 -1.84 -8.83 2.13
C GLU A 212 -1.37 -8.35 0.76
N HIS A 213 -0.08 -8.05 0.59
CA HIS A 213 0.46 -7.67 -0.70
C HIS A 213 0.82 -8.92 -1.50
N CYS A 214 -0.10 -9.38 -2.34
CA CYS A 214 0.13 -10.55 -3.20
C CYS A 214 1.18 -10.30 -4.29
N SER A 215 1.45 -9.03 -4.64
CA SER A 215 2.29 -8.69 -5.79
C SER A 215 2.87 -7.29 -5.73
N TYR A 216 3.93 -7.07 -6.53
CA TYR A 216 4.56 -5.77 -6.73
C TYR A 216 4.84 -5.56 -8.21
N PHE A 217 4.52 -4.36 -8.67
CA PHE A 217 4.64 -3.98 -10.07
C PHE A 217 5.81 -3.03 -10.30
N ASP A 218 6.37 -3.11 -11.48
CA ASP A 218 7.15 -2.04 -12.09
C ASP A 218 6.46 -1.56 -13.36
N TYR A 219 7.10 -0.61 -14.05
CA TYR A 219 6.62 -0.09 -15.31
C TYR A 219 6.35 -1.19 -16.33
N TYR A 220 7.28 -2.13 -16.46
CA TYR A 220 7.23 -3.18 -17.48
C TYR A 220 6.11 -4.19 -17.22
N SER A 221 6.00 -4.71 -15.99
CA SER A 221 4.99 -5.70 -15.63
C SER A 221 3.55 -5.15 -15.71
N LEU A 222 3.34 -3.85 -15.41
CA LEU A 222 2.04 -3.20 -15.63
C LEU A 222 1.70 -3.08 -17.11
N GLN A 223 2.65 -2.62 -17.93
CA GLN A 223 2.45 -2.54 -19.38
C GLN A 223 2.19 -3.92 -19.98
N PHE A 224 2.96 -4.92 -19.55
CA PHE A 224 2.78 -6.29 -20.02
C PHE A 224 1.38 -6.82 -19.72
N LEU A 225 0.87 -6.56 -18.50
CA LEU A 225 -0.48 -6.97 -18.11
C LEU A 225 -1.56 -6.32 -18.99
N LEU A 226 -1.43 -5.04 -19.30
CA LEU A 226 -2.50 -4.26 -19.93
C LEU A 226 -2.44 -4.27 -21.47
N LYS A 227 -1.27 -4.45 -22.04
CA LYS A 227 -1.08 -4.56 -23.49
C LYS A 227 -1.98 -5.61 -24.14
N ASP A 228 -1.93 -6.85 -23.60
CA ASP A 228 -2.72 -7.98 -24.12
C ASP A 228 -4.23 -7.77 -23.94
N LEU A 229 -4.61 -6.77 -23.14
CA LEU A 229 -6.00 -6.40 -22.86
C LEU A 229 -6.45 -5.16 -23.67
N GLY A 230 -5.61 -4.71 -24.61
CA GLY A 230 -5.90 -3.60 -25.51
C GLY A 230 -5.79 -2.21 -24.87
N TYR A 231 -4.91 -2.05 -23.85
CA TYR A 231 -4.67 -0.75 -23.20
C TYR A 231 -3.21 -0.32 -23.32
N LYS A 232 -2.98 0.87 -23.84
CA LYS A 232 -1.66 1.52 -23.95
C LYS A 232 -1.44 2.53 -22.83
N THR A 233 -0.17 2.71 -22.45
CA THR A 233 0.22 3.69 -21.44
C THR A 233 0.08 5.12 -21.98
N VAL A 234 -0.60 5.98 -21.21
CA VAL A 234 -0.65 7.44 -21.44
C VAL A 234 0.48 8.12 -20.69
N ASN A 235 0.62 7.82 -19.40
CA ASN A 235 1.69 8.36 -18.56
C ASN A 235 1.92 7.41 -17.37
N ILE A 236 3.19 7.34 -16.93
CA ILE A 236 3.58 6.54 -15.77
C ILE A 236 4.75 7.19 -15.06
N LYS A 237 4.70 7.28 -13.74
CA LYS A 237 5.80 7.81 -12.93
C LYS A 237 5.85 7.25 -11.52
N LYS A 238 7.03 7.31 -10.92
CA LYS A 238 7.21 7.05 -9.49
C LYS A 238 6.87 8.28 -8.68
N VAL A 239 6.15 8.10 -7.59
CA VAL A 239 5.69 9.15 -6.68
C VAL A 239 5.97 8.76 -5.23
N PHE A 240 5.69 9.65 -4.29
CA PHE A 240 5.87 9.42 -2.87
C PHE A 240 7.28 8.91 -2.52
N ASN A 241 8.30 9.67 -2.99
CA ASN A 241 9.73 9.31 -2.84
C ASN A 241 10.11 7.96 -3.50
N GLY A 242 9.44 7.60 -4.61
CA GLY A 242 9.69 6.36 -5.35
C GLY A 242 9.01 5.11 -4.78
N GLU A 243 8.27 5.27 -3.69
CA GLU A 243 7.55 4.18 -3.02
C GLU A 243 6.41 3.64 -3.88
N ASN A 244 5.67 4.55 -4.54
CA ASN A 244 4.53 4.20 -5.36
C ASN A 244 4.81 4.44 -6.85
N LEU A 245 4.17 3.64 -7.67
CA LEU A 245 4.07 3.79 -9.10
C LEU A 245 2.64 4.19 -9.44
N ILE A 246 2.46 5.33 -10.14
CA ILE A 246 1.17 5.73 -10.68
C ILE A 246 1.21 5.67 -12.20
N ALA A 247 0.14 5.15 -12.80
CA ALA A 247 0.04 4.95 -14.23
C ALA A 247 -1.36 5.22 -14.75
N ILE A 248 -1.45 5.82 -15.93
CA ILE A 248 -2.68 6.00 -16.69
C ILE A 248 -2.57 5.21 -17.97
N PHE A 249 -3.61 4.45 -18.26
CA PHE A 249 -3.76 3.67 -19.48
C PHE A 249 -5.03 4.09 -20.19
N THR A 250 -5.02 4.00 -21.53
CA THR A 250 -6.19 4.24 -22.36
C THR A 250 -6.38 3.10 -23.36
N LYS A 251 -7.63 2.83 -23.73
CA LYS A 251 -7.95 1.85 -24.75
C LYS A 251 -7.20 2.17 -26.04
N SER A 252 -6.68 1.16 -26.72
CA SER A 252 -5.97 1.28 -28.00
C SER A 252 -6.38 0.14 -28.93
N GLU A 253 -6.59 0.46 -30.20
CA GLU A 253 -6.81 -0.50 -31.26
C GLU A 253 -5.51 -0.86 -31.98
N GLU A 254 -4.46 -0.08 -31.74
CA GLU A 254 -3.13 -0.30 -32.31
C GLU A 254 -2.38 -1.42 -31.60
N LYS A 255 -1.54 -2.14 -32.37
CA LYS A 255 -0.62 -3.14 -31.78
C LYS A 255 0.37 -2.44 -30.86
N ILE A 256 0.34 -2.79 -29.58
CA ILE A 256 1.19 -2.17 -28.56
C ILE A 256 2.53 -2.91 -28.51
N ASN A 257 3.62 -2.23 -28.88
CA ASN A 257 4.97 -2.76 -28.72
C ASN A 257 5.45 -2.56 -27.28
N LEU A 258 5.96 -3.62 -26.66
CA LEU A 258 6.59 -3.54 -25.35
C LEU A 258 8.04 -3.07 -25.48
N LEU A 259 8.45 -2.21 -24.57
CA LEU A 259 9.87 -1.98 -24.33
C LEU A 259 10.52 -3.27 -23.82
N LYS A 260 11.80 -3.48 -24.14
CA LYS A 260 12.54 -4.63 -23.58
C LYS A 260 12.58 -4.51 -22.07
N ASN A 261 12.36 -5.64 -21.36
CA ASN A 261 12.45 -5.67 -19.90
C ASN A 261 13.89 -5.34 -19.48
N PRO A 262 14.15 -4.21 -18.83
CA PRO A 262 15.45 -3.99 -18.22
C PRO A 262 15.56 -4.98 -17.07
N LYS A 263 16.36 -6.05 -17.22
CA LYS A 263 16.62 -7.00 -16.14
C LYS A 263 17.18 -6.24 -14.94
N SER A 264 16.32 -5.97 -13.96
CA SER A 264 16.76 -5.36 -12.71
C SER A 264 17.59 -6.38 -11.92
N PRO A 265 18.70 -5.97 -11.31
CA PRO A 265 19.46 -6.88 -10.43
C PRO A 265 18.54 -7.37 -9.32
N ILE A 266 18.48 -8.70 -9.15
CA ILE A 266 17.66 -9.33 -8.14
C ILE A 266 18.37 -9.22 -6.80
N PRO A 267 17.72 -8.67 -5.78
CA PRO A 267 18.34 -8.53 -4.47
C PRO A 267 18.53 -9.90 -3.82
N LYS A 268 19.68 -10.07 -3.19
CA LYS A 268 19.91 -11.15 -2.23
C LYS A 268 19.69 -10.59 -0.83
N TYR A 269 18.71 -11.13 -0.11
CA TYR A 269 18.41 -10.68 1.25
C TYR A 269 19.11 -11.59 2.28
N ASN A 270 20.06 -11.02 3.02
CA ASN A 270 20.50 -11.56 4.29
C ASN A 270 19.82 -10.79 5.41
N LEU A 271 18.92 -11.44 6.15
CA LEU A 271 18.12 -10.76 7.18
C LEU A 271 18.98 -10.23 8.33
N SER A 272 20.07 -10.94 8.69
CA SER A 272 20.98 -10.49 9.75
C SER A 272 21.71 -9.22 9.33
N ASP A 273 22.22 -9.15 8.11
CA ASP A 273 22.91 -7.95 7.60
C ASP A 273 21.94 -6.77 7.49
N ILE A 274 20.72 -7.03 7.04
CA ILE A 274 19.67 -6.01 6.95
C ILE A 274 19.32 -5.51 8.35
N GLN A 275 19.14 -6.40 9.32
CA GLN A 275 18.86 -6.03 10.69
C GLN A 275 19.99 -5.17 11.27
N ASN A 276 21.23 -5.60 11.13
CA ASN A 276 22.40 -4.88 11.60
C ASN A 276 22.51 -3.48 10.96
N LYS A 277 22.27 -3.39 9.64
CA LYS A 277 22.27 -2.11 8.91
C LYS A 277 21.16 -1.17 9.39
N ILE A 278 19.93 -1.67 9.52
CA ILE A 278 18.75 -0.87 9.90
C ILE A 278 18.91 -0.35 11.33
N PHE A 279 19.32 -1.21 12.25
CA PHE A 279 19.40 -0.89 13.68
C PHE A 279 20.79 -0.50 14.15
N LYS A 280 21.76 -0.24 13.24
CA LYS A 280 23.13 0.17 13.59
C LYS A 280 23.19 1.32 14.60
N ASN A 281 22.29 2.28 14.49
CA ASN A 281 22.23 3.47 15.34
C ASN A 281 21.03 3.47 16.29
N PHE A 282 20.30 2.36 16.41
CA PHE A 282 19.11 2.23 17.23
C PHE A 282 19.48 1.54 18.55
N ASN A 283 19.20 2.23 19.66
CA ASN A 283 19.35 1.65 20.99
C ASN A 283 18.02 1.11 21.48
N PHE A 284 17.86 -0.22 21.51
CA PHE A 284 16.62 -0.89 21.89
C PHE A 284 16.14 -0.55 23.32
N LYS A 285 17.01 -0.03 24.19
CA LYS A 285 16.65 0.36 25.56
C LYS A 285 15.96 1.73 25.63
N TYR A 286 16.29 2.65 24.71
CA TYR A 286 15.89 4.06 24.83
C TYR A 286 15.19 4.63 23.61
N ASP A 287 15.43 4.08 22.42
CA ASP A 287 14.94 4.65 21.17
C ASP A 287 13.55 4.11 20.79
N PHE A 288 12.81 4.90 20.01
CA PHE A 288 11.47 4.55 19.61
C PHE A 288 11.32 4.47 18.09
N LEU A 289 10.48 3.54 17.64
CA LEU A 289 10.00 3.47 16.27
C LEU A 289 8.71 4.28 16.13
N TRP A 290 8.55 4.96 15.01
CA TRP A 290 7.34 5.69 14.66
C TRP A 290 6.77 5.19 13.33
N GLY A 291 5.53 4.67 13.38
CA GLY A 291 4.79 4.08 12.27
C GLY A 291 4.45 2.62 12.54
N ALA A 292 3.31 2.38 13.21
CA ALA A 292 2.80 1.05 13.57
C ALA A 292 1.94 0.40 12.49
N ALA A 293 1.70 1.09 11.35
CA ALA A 293 0.94 0.52 10.24
C ALA A 293 1.70 -0.65 9.57
N GLY A 294 1.17 -1.22 8.50
CA GLY A 294 1.66 -2.44 7.86
C GLY A 294 3.19 -2.58 7.76
N LYS A 295 3.91 -1.46 7.52
CA LYS A 295 5.39 -1.45 7.47
C LYS A 295 6.03 -1.78 8.82
N GLY A 296 5.53 -1.18 9.91
CA GLY A 296 6.03 -1.43 11.27
C GLY A 296 5.74 -2.87 11.69
N VAL A 297 4.53 -3.34 11.47
CA VAL A 297 4.13 -4.72 11.74
C VAL A 297 5.00 -5.72 10.98
N THR A 298 5.14 -5.52 9.67
CA THR A 298 5.93 -6.43 8.82
C THR A 298 7.41 -6.41 9.21
N LEU A 299 8.00 -5.24 9.48
CA LEU A 299 9.40 -5.14 9.90
C LEU A 299 9.69 -5.93 11.16
N LEU A 300 8.89 -5.68 12.22
CA LEU A 300 9.08 -6.35 13.51
C LEU A 300 9.00 -7.87 13.36
N ASN A 301 8.02 -8.36 12.61
CA ASN A 301 7.80 -9.79 12.41
C ASN A 301 8.88 -10.44 11.52
N VAL A 302 9.21 -9.84 10.36
CA VAL A 302 10.25 -10.37 9.46
C VAL A 302 11.61 -10.45 10.15
N LEU A 303 11.95 -9.48 10.99
CA LEU A 303 13.21 -9.44 11.72
C LEU A 303 13.14 -10.13 13.10
N ASN A 304 12.02 -10.77 13.43
CA ASN A 304 11.80 -11.43 14.71
C ASN A 304 12.09 -10.51 15.93
N ILE A 305 11.61 -9.28 15.86
CA ILE A 305 11.70 -8.27 16.91
C ILE A 305 10.35 -8.20 17.62
N ASN A 306 10.33 -8.48 18.91
CA ASN A 306 9.11 -8.51 19.71
C ASN A 306 9.13 -7.45 20.84
N TYR A 307 8.08 -7.43 21.66
CA TYR A 307 7.89 -6.51 22.79
C TYR A 307 9.04 -6.48 23.78
N LYS A 308 9.83 -7.56 23.94
CA LYS A 308 11.01 -7.59 24.84
C LYS A 308 12.11 -6.63 24.35
N LYS A 309 12.24 -6.46 23.02
CA LYS A 309 13.20 -5.52 22.42
C LYS A 309 12.56 -4.16 22.12
N VAL A 310 11.31 -4.14 21.66
CA VAL A 310 10.55 -2.94 21.28
C VAL A 310 9.20 -2.99 21.97
N PRO A 311 9.10 -2.59 23.27
CA PRO A 311 7.85 -2.66 24.00
C PRO A 311 6.78 -1.71 23.44
N TYR A 312 7.19 -0.57 22.89
CA TYR A 312 6.30 0.47 22.39
C TYR A 312 6.67 0.93 20.99
N ILE A 313 5.65 1.18 20.17
CA ILE A 313 5.78 1.85 18.87
C ILE A 313 4.77 2.99 18.78
N ILE A 314 5.17 4.11 18.17
CA ILE A 314 4.34 5.32 18.11
C ILE A 314 3.54 5.34 16.82
N ASP A 315 2.25 5.70 16.91
CA ASP A 315 1.45 6.01 15.72
C ASP A 315 0.44 7.15 15.98
N VAL A 316 0.16 7.93 14.94
CA VAL A 316 -0.83 9.04 14.97
C VAL A 316 -2.26 8.56 14.77
N ASN A 317 -2.46 7.35 14.25
CA ASN A 317 -3.78 6.78 14.00
C ASN A 317 -4.45 6.42 15.32
N LYS A 318 -5.45 7.19 15.71
CA LYS A 318 -6.19 7.02 16.96
C LYS A 318 -6.91 5.67 17.08
N ASN A 319 -7.25 5.04 15.95
CA ASN A 319 -8.00 3.78 15.92
C ASN A 319 -7.16 2.58 16.37
N ILE A 320 -5.83 2.72 16.33
CA ILE A 320 -4.90 1.61 16.68
C ILE A 320 -4.11 1.87 17.97
N GLN A 321 -4.17 3.08 18.52
CA GLN A 321 -3.52 3.39 19.80
C GLN A 321 -4.10 2.56 20.94
N GLY A 322 -3.25 2.09 21.86
CA GLY A 322 -3.59 1.18 22.94
C GLY A 322 -3.76 -0.29 22.55
N LYS A 323 -3.58 -0.60 21.25
CA LYS A 323 -3.62 -1.98 20.74
C LYS A 323 -2.21 -2.55 20.57
N PHE A 324 -2.15 -3.85 20.32
CA PHE A 324 -0.91 -4.62 20.21
C PHE A 324 -0.68 -5.11 18.78
N ILE A 325 0.58 -5.05 18.34
CA ILE A 325 1.00 -5.60 17.04
C ILE A 325 0.98 -7.12 17.10
N CYS A 326 0.27 -7.74 16.17
CA CYS A 326 0.19 -9.19 16.02
C CYS A 326 1.57 -9.84 15.98
N LEU A 327 1.74 -10.95 16.68
CA LEU A 327 2.93 -11.77 16.89
C LEU A 327 4.06 -11.05 17.64
N ALA A 328 4.28 -9.77 17.43
CA ALA A 328 5.32 -9.00 18.11
C ALA A 328 4.95 -8.62 19.55
N GLY A 329 3.67 -8.45 19.87
CA GLY A 329 3.19 -8.02 21.19
C GLY A 329 3.57 -6.58 21.55
N THR A 330 4.14 -5.81 20.63
CA THR A 330 4.52 -4.40 20.82
C THR A 330 3.26 -3.54 20.94
N GLU A 331 3.16 -2.73 22.01
CA GLU A 331 2.04 -1.82 22.23
C GLU A 331 2.16 -0.56 21.36
N ILE A 332 1.04 -0.13 20.80
CA ILE A 332 0.98 1.08 19.97
C ILE A 332 0.58 2.26 20.86
N ILE A 333 1.50 3.19 21.07
CA ILE A 333 1.26 4.37 21.90
C ILE A 333 0.97 5.62 21.07
N SER A 334 0.22 6.55 21.67
CA SER A 334 -0.03 7.86 21.06
C SER A 334 1.22 8.74 21.13
N PRO A 335 1.38 9.73 20.21
CA PRO A 335 2.40 10.77 20.37
C PRO A 335 2.30 11.53 21.71
N ASN A 336 1.08 11.75 22.21
CA ASN A 336 0.86 12.47 23.49
C ASN A 336 1.36 11.67 24.68
N SER A 337 1.29 10.35 24.62
CA SER A 337 1.78 9.47 25.69
C SER A 337 3.31 9.36 25.73
N LEU A 338 4.00 9.78 24.65
CA LEU A 338 5.44 9.58 24.48
C LEU A 338 6.26 10.23 25.61
N SER A 339 5.82 11.35 26.14
CA SER A 339 6.49 12.06 27.25
C SER A 339 6.65 11.21 28.52
N LYS A 340 5.79 10.18 28.71
CA LYS A 340 5.85 9.27 29.86
C LYS A 340 6.99 8.25 29.74
N TYR A 341 7.44 7.96 28.53
CA TYR A 341 8.38 6.87 28.22
C TYR A 341 9.72 7.37 27.70
N VAL A 342 9.74 8.56 27.09
CA VAL A 342 10.92 9.07 26.38
C VAL A 342 11.95 9.64 27.35
N HIS A 343 13.20 9.26 27.16
CA HIS A 343 14.35 9.84 27.86
C HIS A 343 14.96 11.00 27.02
N LYS A 344 15.66 11.95 27.65
CA LYS A 344 16.33 13.07 26.93
C LYS A 344 17.27 12.60 25.80
N LYS A 345 17.91 11.43 25.97
CA LYS A 345 18.82 10.82 24.98
C LYS A 345 18.11 9.98 23.91
N SER A 346 16.82 9.68 24.07
CA SER A 346 16.05 8.85 23.13
C SER A 346 16.03 9.49 21.74
N LYS A 347 16.20 8.65 20.72
CA LYS A 347 16.00 9.02 19.31
C LYS A 347 14.68 8.44 18.82
N ILE A 348 14.07 9.14 17.89
CA ILE A 348 12.82 8.68 17.24
C ILE A 348 13.15 8.27 15.80
N PHE A 349 12.92 7.02 15.47
CA PHE A 349 13.17 6.47 14.15
C PHE A 349 11.89 6.32 13.37
N VAL A 350 11.76 7.07 12.27
CA VAL A 350 10.58 7.03 11.43
C VAL A 350 10.71 5.95 10.36
N MET A 351 9.65 5.20 10.16
CA MET A 351 9.58 4.12 9.16
C MET A 351 9.58 4.65 7.72
N ASN A 352 9.11 5.88 7.51
CA ASN A 352 9.02 6.47 6.19
C ASN A 352 9.52 7.92 6.20
N LYS A 353 10.59 8.17 5.42
CA LYS A 353 11.24 9.49 5.27
C LYS A 353 10.27 10.63 4.95
N VAL A 354 9.20 10.34 4.23
CA VAL A 354 8.18 11.34 3.81
C VAL A 354 7.54 12.04 5.01
N TYR A 355 7.40 11.35 6.15
CA TYR A 355 6.75 11.90 7.36
C TYR A 355 7.72 12.56 8.33
N ARG A 356 9.04 12.56 8.07
CA ARG A 356 10.06 13.04 9.02
C ARG A 356 9.77 14.46 9.53
N ASN A 357 9.42 15.40 8.65
CA ASN A 357 9.16 16.79 9.03
C ASN A 357 7.83 16.95 9.78
N GLU A 358 6.80 16.18 9.39
CA GLU A 358 5.53 16.15 10.11
C GLU A 358 5.73 15.66 11.55
N ILE A 359 6.52 14.61 11.75
CA ILE A 359 6.84 14.06 13.07
C ILE A 359 7.65 15.06 13.90
N LYS A 360 8.65 15.75 13.32
CA LYS A 360 9.38 16.83 14.01
C LYS A 360 8.44 17.92 14.51
N ASN A 361 7.47 18.33 13.70
CA ASN A 361 6.49 19.34 14.08
C ASN A 361 5.55 18.86 15.21
N ILE A 362 5.22 17.56 15.24
CA ILE A 362 4.43 16.97 16.34
C ILE A 362 5.26 17.00 17.63
N LEU A 363 6.52 16.54 17.59
CA LEU A 363 7.40 16.57 18.77
C LEU A 363 7.62 17.97 19.30
N SER A 364 7.82 18.96 18.43
CA SER A 364 7.96 20.38 18.82
C SER A 364 6.73 20.89 19.56
N ARG A 365 5.51 20.59 19.09
CA ARG A 365 4.25 20.95 19.77
C ARG A 365 4.12 20.27 21.14
N LEU A 366 4.66 19.08 21.29
CA LEU A 366 4.72 18.34 22.55
C LEU A 366 5.87 18.80 23.46
N LYS A 367 6.65 19.81 23.05
CA LYS A 367 7.85 20.33 23.75
C LYS A 367 8.94 19.26 23.94
N LEU A 368 8.97 18.24 23.04
CA LEU A 368 9.97 17.18 23.04
C LEU A 368 11.11 17.54 22.06
N LYS A 369 12.35 17.55 22.57
CA LYS A 369 13.56 17.93 21.80
C LYS A 369 14.31 16.73 21.21
N ASN A 370 13.66 15.55 21.15
CA ASN A 370 14.27 14.32 20.68
C ASN A 370 14.61 14.37 19.18
N LYS A 371 15.78 13.86 18.82
CA LYS A 371 16.25 13.83 17.42
C LYS A 371 15.45 12.79 16.61
N VAL A 372 15.07 13.17 15.38
CA VAL A 372 14.31 12.32 14.47
C VAL A 372 15.23 11.80 13.35
N PHE A 373 15.33 10.51 13.24
CA PHE A 373 16.10 9.77 12.23
C PHE A 373 15.16 9.03 11.28
N VAL A 374 15.64 8.69 10.09
CA VAL A 374 14.96 7.81 9.16
C VAL A 374 15.55 6.42 9.32
N LEU A 375 14.69 5.41 9.56
CA LEU A 375 15.15 4.04 9.76
C LEU A 375 15.74 3.44 8.48
N PHE A 376 15.11 3.72 7.34
CA PHE A 376 15.56 3.29 6.01
C PHE A 376 16.13 4.51 5.26
N SER A 377 17.42 4.76 5.40
CA SER A 377 18.14 5.72 4.57
C SER A 377 18.53 5.02 3.26
N ASN A 378 17.75 5.25 2.22
CA ASN A 378 18.10 4.92 0.84
C ASN A 378 18.77 6.10 0.18
#